data_05e5ba88e34df8dcfab0949c8dede812
#
_entry.id   05e5ba88e34df8dcfab0949c8dede812
#
_cell.length_a   1.000
_cell.length_b   1.000
_cell.length_c   1.000
_cell.angle_alpha   90.00
_cell.angle_beta   90.00
_cell.angle_gamma   90.00
#
_symmetry.space_group_name_H-M   'P 1'
#
loop_
_entity.id
_entity.type
_entity.pdbx_description
1 polymer ?
#
loop_
_entity_poly.entity_id
_entity_poly.type
_entity_poly.pdbx_seq_one_letter_code
_entity_poly.pdbx_strand_id
1 'polypeptide(L)'
;MSQIEPILQENKDRFVIFPIQHQDIWEWYKKQEASIWTAEEIDLHQDVVDWENKLNDDERYFIKHILAFFAASDGIVNENLAENFVSEVQYSEAKFFYGFQIMMENIHSEVYSLLIDTYVKKESEKEELFKAIEVFPAIKLKADWALKWIESDSFAERLIAFAAVEGIFFSGSFCSIFWLKKRGLLPGLAFSNELISRDEGLHCDFAVHLHNNHIVNKVPKERITEIIVDALNIERVFITESLPVSLIGMNAKLMTQYLEFVTDRLLSEFGCDKIYNVSNPFDFMEMISLEGKTNFFEKRVSEYQKAGVKAGGTGAISFDADF
;
A
#
# COMPACT_ATOMS: atom_id res chain seq x y z
N MET A 1 14.73 15.04 -28.92
CA MET A 1 14.60 15.78 -27.64
C MET A 1 13.39 15.24 -26.95
N SER A 2 13.51 14.77 -25.70
CA SER A 2 12.36 14.36 -24.90
C SER A 2 11.43 15.56 -24.72
N GLN A 3 10.13 15.37 -24.84
CA GLN A 3 9.15 16.42 -24.54
C GLN A 3 9.20 16.72 -23.04
N ILE A 4 8.91 17.95 -22.65
CA ILE A 4 8.77 18.30 -21.23
C ILE A 4 7.52 17.58 -20.70
N GLU A 5 7.63 16.89 -19.56
CA GLU A 5 6.48 16.27 -18.90
C GLU A 5 5.54 17.36 -18.35
N PRO A 6 4.27 17.44 -18.80
CA PRO A 6 3.35 18.48 -18.34
C PRO A 6 3.13 18.46 -16.82
N ILE A 7 3.07 17.27 -16.21
CA ILE A 7 2.87 17.11 -14.76
C ILE A 7 4.03 17.68 -13.93
N LEU A 8 5.22 17.81 -14.53
CA LEU A 8 6.44 18.36 -13.90
C LEU A 8 6.68 19.83 -14.28
N GLN A 9 5.85 20.40 -15.17
CA GLN A 9 6.03 21.77 -15.63
C GLN A 9 5.53 22.76 -14.58
N GLU A 10 6.39 23.66 -14.14
CA GLU A 10 6.10 24.67 -13.13
C GLU A 10 4.85 25.49 -13.49
N ASN A 11 3.92 25.58 -12.55
CA ASN A 11 2.70 26.40 -12.62
C ASN A 11 2.68 27.38 -11.44
N LYS A 12 3.21 28.58 -11.65
CA LYS A 12 3.33 29.63 -10.62
C LYS A 12 2.03 30.37 -10.35
N ASP A 13 1.04 30.23 -11.21
CA ASP A 13 -0.16 31.07 -11.18
C ASP A 13 -1.30 30.40 -10.39
N ARG A 14 -1.11 29.14 -9.94
CA ARG A 14 -2.15 28.37 -9.26
C ARG A 14 -1.89 28.22 -7.77
N PHE A 15 -2.48 29.13 -6.99
CA PHE A 15 -2.43 29.10 -5.51
C PHE A 15 -3.71 28.53 -4.87
N VAL A 16 -4.75 28.24 -5.66
CA VAL A 16 -6.03 27.69 -5.21
C VAL A 16 -6.39 26.43 -5.98
N ILE A 17 -7.06 25.50 -5.32
CA ILE A 17 -7.40 24.21 -5.96
C ILE A 17 -8.50 24.34 -7.02
N PHE A 18 -9.46 25.26 -6.83
CA PHE A 18 -10.55 25.45 -7.78
C PHE A 18 -10.24 26.54 -8.83
N PRO A 19 -10.70 26.36 -10.07
CA PRO A 19 -11.44 25.20 -10.59
C PRO A 19 -10.51 23.98 -10.74
N ILE A 20 -11.05 22.76 -10.54
CA ILE A 20 -10.33 21.52 -10.78
C ILE A 20 -9.93 21.43 -12.25
N GLN A 21 -8.66 21.18 -12.53
CA GLN A 21 -8.12 21.08 -13.88
C GLN A 21 -7.92 19.62 -14.32
N HIS A 22 -7.62 18.73 -13.38
CA HIS A 22 -7.42 17.30 -13.61
C HIS A 22 -8.45 16.51 -12.82
N GLN A 23 -9.66 16.38 -13.39
CA GLN A 23 -10.81 15.77 -12.70
C GLN A 23 -10.55 14.31 -12.32
N ASP A 24 -9.87 13.56 -13.18
CA ASP A 24 -9.50 12.18 -12.94
C ASP A 24 -8.54 12.03 -11.74
N ILE A 25 -7.53 12.88 -11.63
CA ILE A 25 -6.61 12.90 -10.46
C ILE A 25 -7.37 13.32 -9.19
N TRP A 26 -8.25 14.29 -9.31
CA TRP A 26 -9.10 14.74 -8.19
C TRP A 26 -10.00 13.63 -7.65
N GLU A 27 -10.52 12.77 -8.52
CA GLU A 27 -11.33 11.61 -8.12
C GLU A 27 -10.50 10.58 -7.34
N TRP A 28 -9.22 10.39 -7.69
CA TRP A 28 -8.31 9.55 -6.91
C TRP A 28 -8.07 10.11 -5.51
N TYR A 29 -7.80 11.41 -5.39
CA TYR A 29 -7.70 12.06 -4.08
C TYR A 29 -8.97 11.87 -3.24
N LYS A 30 -10.16 12.04 -3.84
CA LYS A 30 -11.43 11.85 -3.14
C LYS A 30 -11.70 10.40 -2.73
N LYS A 31 -11.14 9.42 -3.44
CA LYS A 31 -11.19 8.01 -3.02
C LYS A 31 -10.37 7.77 -1.76
N GLN A 32 -9.16 8.33 -1.67
CA GLN A 32 -8.35 8.25 -0.44
C GLN A 32 -9.08 8.90 0.74
N GLU A 33 -9.53 10.15 0.56
CA GLU A 33 -10.25 10.89 1.60
C GLU A 33 -11.48 10.12 2.13
N ALA A 34 -12.20 9.43 1.25
CA ALA A 34 -13.36 8.62 1.65
C ALA A 34 -12.99 7.33 2.41
N SER A 35 -11.73 6.92 2.41
CA SER A 35 -11.24 5.69 3.05
C SER A 35 -10.36 5.95 4.28
N ILE A 36 -10.33 7.18 4.79
CA ILE A 36 -9.53 7.53 5.98
C ILE A 36 -9.88 6.68 7.20
N TRP A 37 -8.86 6.31 7.93
CA TRP A 37 -8.93 5.61 9.21
C TRP A 37 -7.73 6.02 10.08
N THR A 38 -7.71 5.63 11.36
CA THR A 38 -6.62 5.94 12.29
C THR A 38 -6.19 4.71 13.08
N ALA A 39 -4.99 4.77 13.67
CA ALA A 39 -4.42 3.65 14.43
C ALA A 39 -5.30 3.22 15.62
N GLU A 40 -6.07 4.15 16.21
CA GLU A 40 -6.98 3.89 17.31
C GLU A 40 -8.16 2.98 16.96
N GLU A 41 -8.44 2.77 15.68
CA GLU A 41 -9.47 1.83 15.23
C GLU A 41 -9.04 0.36 15.37
N ILE A 42 -7.75 0.09 15.60
CA ILE A 42 -7.20 -1.26 15.69
C ILE A 42 -7.22 -1.75 17.14
N ASP A 43 -8.02 -2.78 17.42
CA ASP A 43 -8.08 -3.44 18.71
C ASP A 43 -7.16 -4.66 18.75
N LEU A 44 -6.14 -4.62 19.60
CA LEU A 44 -5.11 -5.67 19.76
C LEU A 44 -5.32 -6.58 20.98
N HIS A 45 -6.40 -6.42 21.73
CA HIS A 45 -6.59 -7.19 22.99
C HIS A 45 -6.63 -8.71 22.73
N GLN A 46 -7.35 -9.16 21.70
CA GLN A 46 -7.42 -10.57 21.35
C GLN A 46 -6.11 -11.07 20.76
N ASP A 47 -5.37 -10.20 20.07
CA ASP A 47 -4.08 -10.55 19.47
C ASP A 47 -3.04 -10.91 20.53
N VAL A 48 -3.02 -10.21 21.67
CA VAL A 48 -2.14 -10.58 22.80
C VAL A 48 -2.44 -11.99 23.28
N VAL A 49 -3.72 -12.36 23.42
CA VAL A 49 -4.13 -13.70 23.84
C VAL A 49 -3.72 -14.76 22.82
N ASP A 50 -3.93 -14.49 21.54
CA ASP A 50 -3.56 -15.39 20.45
C ASP A 50 -2.04 -15.56 20.37
N TRP A 51 -1.30 -14.45 20.50
CA TRP A 51 0.15 -14.42 20.47
C TRP A 51 0.78 -15.30 21.55
N GLU A 52 0.26 -15.22 22.77
CA GLU A 52 0.78 -15.97 23.91
C GLU A 52 0.38 -17.45 23.90
N ASN A 53 -0.85 -17.76 23.46
CA ASN A 53 -1.44 -19.07 23.72
C ASN A 53 -1.70 -19.92 22.46
N LYS A 54 -1.75 -19.35 21.25
CA LYS A 54 -2.11 -20.09 20.04
C LYS A 54 -0.99 -20.23 19.03
N LEU A 55 -0.04 -19.29 19.00
CA LEU A 55 1.03 -19.30 18.01
C LEU A 55 2.21 -20.17 18.51
N ASN A 56 2.87 -20.85 17.57
CA ASN A 56 4.17 -21.46 17.82
C ASN A 56 5.32 -20.46 17.56
N ASP A 57 6.57 -20.87 17.86
CA ASP A 57 7.73 -19.98 17.75
C ASP A 57 8.06 -19.62 16.30
N ASP A 58 7.85 -20.51 15.34
CA ASP A 58 8.05 -20.26 13.91
C ASP A 58 7.05 -19.20 13.40
N GLU A 59 5.79 -19.28 13.83
CA GLU A 59 4.76 -18.29 13.48
C GLU A 59 5.07 -16.92 14.07
N ARG A 60 5.49 -16.87 15.35
CA ARG A 60 5.94 -15.61 15.99
C ARG A 60 7.15 -15.04 15.27
N TYR A 61 8.11 -15.88 14.93
CA TYR A 61 9.30 -15.47 14.18
C TYR A 61 8.90 -14.84 12.84
N PHE A 62 8.08 -15.54 12.06
CA PHE A 62 7.61 -15.06 10.77
C PHE A 62 6.91 -13.70 10.89
N ILE A 63 5.94 -13.57 11.80
CA ILE A 63 5.14 -12.34 11.96
C ILE A 63 6.03 -11.16 12.37
N LYS A 64 6.94 -11.34 13.33
CA LYS A 64 7.87 -10.27 13.75
C LYS A 64 8.68 -9.72 12.58
N HIS A 65 9.18 -10.58 11.71
CA HIS A 65 10.00 -10.16 10.57
C HIS A 65 9.19 -9.53 9.45
N ILE A 66 7.96 -9.96 9.23
CA ILE A 66 7.03 -9.28 8.31
C ILE A 66 6.72 -7.87 8.81
N LEU A 67 6.43 -7.71 10.10
CA LEU A 67 6.17 -6.39 10.68
C LEU A 67 7.41 -5.49 10.65
N ALA A 68 8.59 -6.04 10.90
CA ALA A 68 9.85 -5.31 10.78
C ALA A 68 10.12 -4.86 9.33
N PHE A 69 9.79 -5.70 8.35
CA PHE A 69 9.86 -5.34 6.94
C PHE A 69 8.90 -4.18 6.61
N PHE A 70 7.64 -4.25 7.02
CA PHE A 70 6.68 -3.18 6.78
C PHE A 70 7.11 -1.85 7.42
N ALA A 71 7.46 -1.86 8.70
CA ALA A 71 7.90 -0.66 9.42
C ALA A 71 9.12 0.01 8.77
N ALA A 72 10.04 -0.78 8.22
CA ALA A 72 11.21 -0.27 7.51
C ALA A 72 10.86 0.27 6.11
N SER A 73 9.94 -0.39 5.40
CA SER A 73 9.54 -0.03 4.04
C SER A 73 8.77 1.27 3.98
N ASP A 74 7.84 1.51 4.92
CA ASP A 74 7.06 2.75 4.99
C ASP A 74 7.97 3.99 5.17
N GLY A 75 9.06 3.85 5.90
CA GLY A 75 10.05 4.93 6.02
C GLY A 75 10.67 5.31 4.68
N ILE A 76 11.03 4.30 3.85
CA ILE A 76 11.60 4.52 2.50
C ILE A 76 10.55 5.08 1.55
N VAL A 77 9.32 4.56 1.61
CA VAL A 77 8.18 5.05 0.82
C VAL A 77 7.92 6.53 1.13
N ASN A 78 7.83 6.89 2.41
CA ASN A 78 7.61 8.27 2.84
C ASN A 78 8.74 9.23 2.38
N GLU A 79 10.00 8.81 2.47
CA GLU A 79 11.13 9.60 1.98
C GLU A 79 10.99 9.88 0.48
N ASN A 80 10.69 8.87 -0.33
CA ASN A 80 10.47 9.03 -1.77
C ASN A 80 9.26 9.94 -2.09
N LEU A 81 8.15 9.79 -1.36
CA LEU A 81 6.98 10.64 -1.55
C LEU A 81 7.29 12.12 -1.25
N ALA A 82 7.95 12.38 -0.13
CA ALA A 82 8.23 13.74 0.33
C ALA A 82 9.31 14.43 -0.53
N GLU A 83 10.43 13.77 -0.80
CA GLU A 83 11.56 14.35 -1.48
C GLU A 83 11.37 14.45 -3.00
N ASN A 84 10.71 13.46 -3.61
CA ASN A 84 10.54 13.38 -5.05
C ASN A 84 9.12 13.72 -5.50
N PHE A 85 8.14 12.85 -5.24
CA PHE A 85 6.83 13.00 -5.89
C PHE A 85 6.11 14.29 -5.55
N VAL A 86 6.02 14.67 -4.28
CA VAL A 86 5.34 15.92 -3.85
C VAL A 86 6.09 17.16 -4.33
N SER A 87 7.43 17.14 -4.33
CA SER A 87 8.24 18.27 -4.74
C SER A 87 8.24 18.47 -6.25
N GLU A 88 8.25 17.39 -7.03
CA GLU A 88 8.38 17.43 -8.49
C GLU A 88 7.06 17.68 -9.22
N VAL A 89 5.95 17.04 -8.78
CA VAL A 89 4.66 17.22 -9.46
C VAL A 89 4.15 18.66 -9.33
N GLN A 90 3.61 19.21 -10.42
CA GLN A 90 3.10 20.57 -10.45
C GLN A 90 1.57 20.65 -10.58
N TYR A 91 0.88 19.54 -10.82
CA TYR A 91 -0.56 19.48 -10.75
C TYR A 91 -1.04 19.53 -9.31
N SER A 92 -1.87 20.51 -8.97
CA SER A 92 -2.34 20.71 -7.59
C SER A 92 -3.12 19.50 -7.07
N GLU A 93 -3.91 18.86 -7.93
CA GLU A 93 -4.66 17.65 -7.61
C GLU A 93 -3.72 16.48 -7.26
N ALA A 94 -2.60 16.34 -7.97
CA ALA A 94 -1.59 15.31 -7.67
C ALA A 94 -0.86 15.61 -6.34
N LYS A 95 -0.57 16.88 -6.05
CA LYS A 95 -0.02 17.27 -4.74
C LYS A 95 -0.97 16.95 -3.59
N PHE A 96 -2.27 17.12 -3.80
CA PHE A 96 -3.29 16.75 -2.79
C PHE A 96 -3.31 15.24 -2.55
N PHE A 97 -3.25 14.45 -3.63
CA PHE A 97 -3.18 13.00 -3.52
C PHE A 97 -1.94 12.55 -2.74
N TYR A 98 -0.75 12.99 -3.14
CA TYR A 98 0.50 12.58 -2.49
C TYR A 98 0.62 13.10 -1.04
N GLY A 99 0.11 14.31 -0.76
CA GLY A 99 0.07 14.82 0.61
C GLY A 99 -0.82 13.97 1.52
N PHE A 100 -1.94 13.47 1.00
CA PHE A 100 -2.81 12.55 1.73
C PHE A 100 -2.17 11.16 1.85
N GLN A 101 -1.51 10.66 0.81
CA GLN A 101 -0.77 9.40 0.85
C GLN A 101 0.28 9.43 1.97
N ILE A 102 1.10 10.48 2.07
CA ILE A 102 2.08 10.64 3.17
C ILE A 102 1.41 10.55 4.54
N MET A 103 0.22 11.14 4.69
CA MET A 103 -0.54 11.04 5.94
C MET A 103 -0.92 9.59 6.24
N MET A 104 -1.37 8.83 5.24
CA MET A 104 -1.75 7.42 5.42
C MET A 104 -0.54 6.55 5.72
N GLU A 105 0.60 6.76 5.04
CA GLU A 105 1.86 6.05 5.33
C GLU A 105 2.35 6.30 6.77
N ASN A 106 2.12 7.50 7.31
CA ASN A 106 2.43 7.76 8.73
C ASN A 106 1.52 6.93 9.65
N ILE A 107 0.25 6.74 9.32
CA ILE A 107 -0.68 5.90 10.08
C ILE A 107 -0.28 4.42 9.96
N HIS A 108 0.10 3.94 8.76
CA HIS A 108 0.61 2.59 8.55
C HIS A 108 1.85 2.32 9.43
N SER A 109 2.82 3.21 9.38
CA SER A 109 4.06 3.14 10.17
C SER A 109 3.79 3.13 11.68
N GLU A 110 2.84 3.95 12.17
CA GLU A 110 2.38 3.94 13.55
C GLU A 110 1.80 2.56 13.93
N VAL A 111 0.91 2.00 13.10
CA VAL A 111 0.28 0.71 13.34
C VAL A 111 1.31 -0.42 13.39
N TYR A 112 2.25 -0.48 12.45
CA TYR A 112 3.31 -1.50 12.49
C TYR A 112 4.19 -1.39 13.73
N SER A 113 4.49 -0.17 14.16
CA SER A 113 5.24 0.08 15.40
C SER A 113 4.46 -0.38 16.63
N LEU A 114 3.15 -0.09 16.69
CA LEU A 114 2.26 -0.54 17.77
C LEU A 114 2.12 -2.07 17.80
N LEU A 115 2.04 -2.74 16.65
CA LEU A 115 2.01 -4.20 16.57
C LEU A 115 3.30 -4.81 17.11
N ILE A 116 4.46 -4.31 16.73
CA ILE A 116 5.76 -4.76 17.24
C ILE A 116 5.84 -4.53 18.76
N ASP A 117 5.47 -3.36 19.25
CA ASP A 117 5.49 -3.03 20.68
C ASP A 117 4.54 -3.92 21.49
N THR A 118 3.39 -4.27 20.91
CA THR A 118 2.38 -5.12 21.53
C THR A 118 2.85 -6.57 21.64
N TYR A 119 3.43 -7.12 20.57
CA TYR A 119 3.80 -8.54 20.51
C TYR A 119 5.17 -8.85 21.11
N VAL A 120 6.13 -7.94 20.99
CA VAL A 120 7.50 -8.14 21.43
C VAL A 120 7.72 -7.44 22.76
N LYS A 121 7.99 -8.22 23.83
CA LYS A 121 8.16 -7.67 25.18
C LYS A 121 9.62 -7.37 25.54
N LYS A 122 10.57 -7.99 24.82
CA LYS A 122 11.99 -7.81 25.09
C LYS A 122 12.54 -6.62 24.33
N GLU A 123 13.02 -5.61 25.03
CA GLU A 123 13.48 -4.34 24.46
C GLU A 123 14.60 -4.52 23.42
N SER A 124 15.60 -5.36 23.72
CA SER A 124 16.69 -5.62 22.76
C SER A 124 16.23 -6.29 21.45
N GLU A 125 15.13 -7.04 21.48
CA GLU A 125 14.53 -7.63 20.27
C GLU A 125 13.73 -6.58 19.47
N LYS A 126 13.03 -5.67 20.16
CA LYS A 126 12.38 -4.53 19.50
C LYS A 126 13.39 -3.65 18.77
N GLU A 127 14.49 -3.31 19.45
CA GLU A 127 15.58 -2.53 18.85
C GLU A 127 16.15 -3.19 17.59
N GLU A 128 16.30 -4.52 17.60
CA GLU A 128 16.74 -5.28 16.43
C GLU A 128 15.74 -5.21 15.29
N LEU A 129 14.45 -5.40 15.57
CA LEU A 129 13.37 -5.32 14.58
C LEU A 129 13.24 -3.91 13.98
N PHE A 130 13.36 -2.86 14.78
CA PHE A 130 13.34 -1.48 14.28
C PHE A 130 14.58 -1.10 13.46
N LYS A 131 15.66 -1.91 13.53
CA LYS A 131 16.85 -1.78 12.68
C LYS A 131 16.88 -2.82 11.55
N ALA A 132 15.73 -3.28 11.11
CA ALA A 132 15.60 -4.41 10.18
C ALA A 132 16.42 -4.26 8.90
N ILE A 133 16.51 -3.06 8.32
CA ILE A 133 17.31 -2.78 7.11
C ILE A 133 18.80 -3.07 7.34
N GLU A 134 19.30 -2.83 8.56
CA GLU A 134 20.71 -3.04 8.88
C GLU A 134 21.03 -4.50 9.23
N VAL A 135 20.09 -5.20 9.89
CA VAL A 135 20.36 -6.50 10.49
C VAL A 135 19.80 -7.70 9.70
N PHE A 136 18.80 -7.48 8.82
CA PHE A 136 18.20 -8.56 8.04
C PHE A 136 18.53 -8.42 6.54
N PRO A 137 19.44 -9.26 5.98
CA PRO A 137 19.91 -9.10 4.59
C PRO A 137 18.80 -9.13 3.55
N ALA A 138 17.73 -9.89 3.78
CA ALA A 138 16.63 -9.98 2.84
C ALA A 138 15.76 -8.71 2.82
N ILE A 139 15.58 -8.07 3.97
CA ILE A 139 14.91 -6.75 4.07
C ILE A 139 15.80 -5.68 3.45
N LYS A 140 17.11 -5.73 3.73
CA LYS A 140 18.08 -4.84 3.09
C LYS A 140 18.04 -4.92 1.57
N LEU A 141 17.93 -6.11 0.99
CA LEU A 141 17.87 -6.27 -0.45
C LEU A 141 16.68 -5.55 -1.09
N LYS A 142 15.49 -5.62 -0.46
CA LYS A 142 14.32 -4.86 -0.89
C LYS A 142 14.53 -3.35 -0.75
N ALA A 143 15.08 -2.93 0.38
CA ALA A 143 15.38 -1.53 0.66
C ALA A 143 16.40 -0.96 -0.35
N ASP A 144 17.49 -1.65 -0.60
CA ASP A 144 18.52 -1.23 -1.59
C ASP A 144 17.93 -1.12 -3.00
N TRP A 145 16.99 -2.01 -3.36
CA TRP A 145 16.28 -1.93 -4.64
C TRP A 145 15.39 -0.68 -4.71
N ALA A 146 14.62 -0.40 -3.68
CA ALA A 146 13.75 0.79 -3.63
C ALA A 146 14.58 2.09 -3.66
N LEU A 147 15.63 2.19 -2.86
CA LEU A 147 16.54 3.33 -2.82
C LEU A 147 17.22 3.58 -4.17
N LYS A 148 17.67 2.54 -4.87
CA LYS A 148 18.21 2.66 -6.23
C LYS A 148 17.24 3.36 -7.18
N TRP A 149 15.94 3.11 -7.07
CA TRP A 149 14.93 3.73 -7.94
C TRP A 149 14.55 5.14 -7.51
N ILE A 150 14.61 5.46 -6.21
CA ILE A 150 14.44 6.82 -5.69
C ILE A 150 15.48 7.77 -6.32
N GLU A 151 16.69 7.28 -6.56
CA GLU A 151 17.78 8.04 -7.17
C GLU A 151 17.69 8.12 -8.71
N SER A 152 16.71 7.48 -9.36
CA SER A 152 16.59 7.52 -10.82
C SER A 152 16.20 8.92 -11.31
N ASP A 153 16.88 9.42 -12.35
CA ASP A 153 16.55 10.68 -13.02
C ASP A 153 15.18 10.66 -13.73
N SER A 154 14.65 9.48 -14.05
CA SER A 154 13.40 9.32 -14.77
C SER A 154 12.20 9.27 -13.85
N PHE A 155 11.39 10.32 -13.82
CA PHE A 155 10.12 10.33 -13.08
C PHE A 155 9.20 9.16 -13.47
N ALA A 156 9.11 8.85 -14.76
CA ALA A 156 8.29 7.74 -15.26
C ALA A 156 8.79 6.37 -14.76
N GLU A 157 10.11 6.12 -14.73
CA GLU A 157 10.66 4.88 -14.16
C GLU A 157 10.44 4.81 -12.64
N ARG A 158 10.57 5.95 -11.93
CA ARG A 158 10.25 6.00 -10.49
C ARG A 158 8.79 5.65 -10.19
N LEU A 159 7.83 6.09 -11.02
CA LEU A 159 6.41 5.70 -10.90
C LEU A 159 6.22 4.19 -11.03
N ILE A 160 6.90 3.56 -12.01
CA ILE A 160 6.81 2.10 -12.22
C ILE A 160 7.42 1.35 -11.04
N ALA A 161 8.60 1.78 -10.59
CA ALA A 161 9.27 1.17 -9.44
C ALA A 161 8.45 1.34 -8.16
N PHE A 162 7.83 2.50 -7.96
CA PHE A 162 6.92 2.75 -6.85
C PHE A 162 5.71 1.80 -6.88
N ALA A 163 5.07 1.65 -8.04
CA ALA A 163 3.99 0.67 -8.21
C ALA A 163 4.46 -0.77 -7.96
N ALA A 164 5.72 -1.12 -8.25
CA ALA A 164 6.27 -2.43 -7.94
C ALA A 164 6.54 -2.61 -6.43
N VAL A 165 6.94 -1.57 -5.71
CA VAL A 165 7.03 -1.61 -4.23
C VAL A 165 5.66 -1.88 -3.62
N GLU A 166 4.68 -1.06 -3.93
CA GLU A 166 3.32 -1.15 -3.39
C GLU A 166 2.59 -2.43 -3.83
N GLY A 167 2.71 -2.79 -5.10
CA GLY A 167 1.96 -3.88 -5.71
C GLY A 167 2.65 -5.25 -5.65
N ILE A 168 3.99 -5.33 -5.54
CA ILE A 168 4.74 -6.59 -5.53
C ILE A 168 5.39 -6.85 -4.18
N PHE A 169 6.22 -5.92 -3.65
CA PHE A 169 6.99 -6.17 -2.43
C PHE A 169 6.14 -6.38 -1.19
N PHE A 170 4.92 -5.85 -1.15
CA PHE A 170 4.00 -6.03 -0.04
C PHE A 170 3.05 -7.22 -0.23
N SER A 171 2.86 -7.68 -1.47
CA SER A 171 1.80 -8.65 -1.81
C SER A 171 1.94 -10.00 -1.11
N GLY A 172 3.14 -10.56 -1.03
CA GLY A 172 3.40 -11.83 -0.34
C GLY A 172 3.16 -11.72 1.17
N SER A 173 3.57 -10.61 1.76
CA SER A 173 3.40 -10.31 3.18
C SER A 173 1.92 -10.13 3.54
N PHE A 174 1.17 -9.35 2.78
CA PHE A 174 -0.28 -9.21 2.95
C PHE A 174 -1.02 -10.54 2.80
N CYS A 175 -0.70 -11.32 1.79
CA CYS A 175 -1.28 -12.65 1.58
C CYS A 175 -1.01 -13.58 2.78
N SER A 176 0.17 -13.51 3.37
CA SER A 176 0.56 -14.30 4.55
C SER A 176 -0.27 -13.92 5.78
N ILE A 177 -0.55 -12.65 6.00
CA ILE A 177 -1.41 -12.18 7.12
C ILE A 177 -2.87 -12.58 6.86
N PHE A 178 -3.37 -12.50 5.63
CA PHE A 178 -4.71 -13.00 5.30
C PHE A 178 -4.84 -14.51 5.48
N TRP A 179 -3.78 -15.28 5.32
CA TRP A 179 -3.75 -16.69 5.68
C TRP A 179 -3.93 -16.89 7.19
N LEU A 180 -3.31 -16.07 8.04
CA LEU A 180 -3.54 -16.09 9.48
C LEU A 180 -5.00 -15.74 9.82
N LYS A 181 -5.58 -14.75 9.14
CA LYS A 181 -7.02 -14.44 9.24
C LYS A 181 -7.90 -15.66 8.92
N LYS A 182 -7.63 -16.37 7.82
CA LYS A 182 -8.34 -17.60 7.44
C LYS A 182 -8.28 -18.67 8.53
N ARG A 183 -7.20 -18.70 9.30
CA ARG A 183 -7.02 -19.59 10.46
C ARG A 183 -7.67 -19.08 11.75
N GLY A 184 -8.27 -17.90 11.76
CA GLY A 184 -8.90 -17.30 12.93
C GLY A 184 -7.90 -16.81 13.98
N LEU A 185 -6.74 -16.32 13.54
CA LEU A 185 -5.64 -15.83 14.38
C LEU A 185 -5.45 -14.31 14.20
N LEU A 186 -5.08 -13.65 15.30
CA LEU A 186 -4.65 -12.25 15.32
C LEU A 186 -5.64 -11.30 14.62
N PRO A 187 -6.87 -11.17 15.12
CA PRO A 187 -7.91 -10.38 14.46
C PRO A 187 -7.55 -8.90 14.28
N GLY A 188 -6.81 -8.30 15.20
CA GLY A 188 -6.34 -6.92 15.10
C GLY A 188 -5.32 -6.75 13.97
N LEU A 189 -4.31 -7.61 13.89
CA LEU A 189 -3.37 -7.67 12.77
C LEU A 189 -4.08 -7.91 11.46
N ALA A 190 -5.06 -8.83 11.41
CA ALA A 190 -5.83 -9.11 10.21
C ALA A 190 -6.65 -7.90 9.75
N PHE A 191 -7.27 -7.19 10.69
CA PHE A 191 -8.07 -5.98 10.38
C PHE A 191 -7.18 -4.83 9.89
N SER A 192 -6.05 -4.57 10.55
CA SER A 192 -5.09 -3.58 10.06
C SER A 192 -4.59 -3.92 8.64
N ASN A 193 -4.31 -5.20 8.38
CA ASN A 193 -3.89 -5.66 7.06
C ASN A 193 -4.95 -5.42 5.96
N GLU A 194 -6.24 -5.51 6.30
CA GLU A 194 -7.33 -5.17 5.36
C GLU A 194 -7.32 -3.68 5.00
N LEU A 195 -7.16 -2.82 5.99
CA LEU A 195 -7.14 -1.37 5.79
C LEU A 195 -5.90 -0.94 5.01
N ILE A 196 -4.72 -1.39 5.45
CA ILE A 196 -3.45 -1.03 4.82
C ILE A 196 -3.36 -1.59 3.40
N SER A 197 -3.64 -2.88 3.17
CA SER A 197 -3.56 -3.45 1.81
C SER A 197 -4.54 -2.82 0.82
N ARG A 198 -5.68 -2.31 1.29
CA ARG A 198 -6.60 -1.51 0.47
C ARG A 198 -5.96 -0.18 0.07
N ASP A 199 -5.31 0.50 1.01
CA ASP A 199 -4.68 1.79 0.76
C ASP A 199 -3.48 1.62 -0.20
N GLU A 200 -2.63 0.60 0.00
CA GLU A 200 -1.50 0.29 -0.89
C GLU A 200 -1.97 -0.08 -2.31
N GLY A 201 -3.08 -0.81 -2.42
CA GLY A 201 -3.70 -1.07 -3.71
C GLY A 201 -4.10 0.21 -4.44
N LEU A 202 -4.64 1.19 -3.71
CA LEU A 202 -5.04 2.49 -4.28
C LEU A 202 -3.81 3.34 -4.65
N HIS A 203 -2.73 3.29 -3.87
CA HIS A 203 -1.46 3.96 -4.16
C HIS A 203 -0.80 3.39 -5.43
N CYS A 204 -0.75 2.06 -5.55
CA CYS A 204 -0.28 1.36 -6.73
C CYS A 204 -1.09 1.74 -7.98
N ASP A 205 -2.43 1.66 -7.90
CA ASP A 205 -3.33 1.99 -9.00
C ASP A 205 -3.18 3.46 -9.44
N PHE A 206 -2.93 4.38 -8.51
CA PHE A 206 -2.68 5.78 -8.84
C PHE A 206 -1.38 5.99 -9.59
N ALA A 207 -0.30 5.30 -9.22
CA ALA A 207 0.97 5.37 -9.94
C ALA A 207 0.80 4.85 -11.39
N VAL A 208 0.07 3.75 -11.58
CA VAL A 208 -0.32 3.22 -12.91
C VAL A 208 -1.14 4.24 -13.68
N HIS A 209 -2.14 4.86 -13.02
CA HIS A 209 -3.00 5.88 -13.64
C HIS A 209 -2.19 7.08 -14.13
N LEU A 210 -1.30 7.63 -13.30
CA LEU A 210 -0.44 8.75 -13.71
C LEU A 210 0.45 8.37 -14.89
N HIS A 211 1.12 7.21 -14.82
CA HIS A 211 1.94 6.74 -15.92
C HIS A 211 1.14 6.64 -17.22
N ASN A 212 -0.04 6.02 -17.19
CA ASN A 212 -0.81 5.75 -18.40
C ASN A 212 -1.46 6.99 -19.00
N ASN A 213 -1.87 7.98 -18.18
CA ASN A 213 -2.68 9.09 -18.62
C ASN A 213 -1.96 10.44 -18.60
N HIS A 214 -0.95 10.63 -17.75
CA HIS A 214 -0.32 11.94 -17.53
C HIS A 214 1.17 12.00 -17.86
N ILE A 215 1.81 10.87 -18.17
CA ILE A 215 3.19 10.83 -18.66
C ILE A 215 3.20 10.82 -20.18
N VAL A 216 3.96 11.75 -20.78
CA VAL A 216 4.13 11.86 -22.23
C VAL A 216 5.27 11.00 -22.74
N ASN A 217 6.41 10.98 -22.03
CA ASN A 217 7.57 10.16 -22.38
C ASN A 217 7.42 8.78 -21.75
N LYS A 218 6.62 7.93 -22.37
CA LYS A 218 6.34 6.57 -21.88
C LYS A 218 7.62 5.75 -21.79
N VAL A 219 7.74 5.01 -20.70
CA VAL A 219 8.78 3.99 -20.56
C VAL A 219 8.46 2.83 -21.54
N PRO A 220 9.45 2.32 -22.30
CA PRO A 220 9.24 1.17 -23.19
C PRO A 220 8.73 -0.06 -22.41
N LYS A 221 7.84 -0.84 -23.02
CA LYS A 221 7.22 -2.02 -22.39
C LYS A 221 8.25 -3.04 -21.88
N GLU A 222 9.32 -3.23 -22.62
CA GLU A 222 10.43 -4.10 -22.26
C GLU A 222 11.09 -3.64 -20.96
N ARG A 223 11.23 -2.32 -20.80
CA ARG A 223 11.83 -1.72 -19.59
C ARG A 223 10.88 -1.80 -18.40
N ILE A 224 9.58 -1.56 -18.60
CA ILE A 224 8.55 -1.77 -17.57
C ILE A 224 8.58 -3.21 -17.06
N THR A 225 8.62 -4.15 -18.01
CA THR A 225 8.69 -5.58 -17.71
C THR A 225 9.95 -5.94 -16.92
N GLU A 226 11.11 -5.41 -17.31
CA GLU A 226 12.36 -5.60 -16.60
C GLU A 226 12.28 -5.15 -15.13
N ILE A 227 11.76 -3.94 -14.86
CA ILE A 227 11.63 -3.39 -13.52
C ILE A 227 10.71 -4.25 -12.64
N ILE A 228 9.56 -4.62 -13.17
CA ILE A 228 8.54 -5.38 -12.42
C ILE A 228 9.01 -6.81 -12.15
N VAL A 229 9.64 -7.47 -13.13
CA VAL A 229 10.17 -8.85 -12.98
C VAL A 229 11.37 -8.87 -12.02
N ASP A 230 12.20 -7.84 -12.02
CA ASP A 230 13.30 -7.71 -11.06
C ASP A 230 12.77 -7.64 -9.63
N ALA A 231 11.75 -6.82 -9.38
CA ALA A 231 11.05 -6.76 -8.09
C ALA A 231 10.43 -8.12 -7.70
N LEU A 232 9.74 -8.80 -8.63
CA LEU A 232 9.20 -10.14 -8.39
C LEU A 232 10.27 -11.14 -7.94
N ASN A 233 11.44 -11.14 -8.57
CA ASN A 233 12.52 -12.07 -8.23
C ASN A 233 13.02 -11.84 -6.81
N ILE A 234 13.14 -10.60 -6.37
CA ILE A 234 13.51 -10.24 -5.00
C ILE A 234 12.43 -10.68 -4.01
N GLU A 235 11.16 -10.38 -4.31
CA GLU A 235 10.03 -10.78 -3.46
C GLU A 235 9.94 -12.31 -3.32
N ARG A 236 10.14 -13.03 -4.43
CA ARG A 236 10.12 -14.49 -4.42
C ARG A 236 11.17 -15.08 -3.46
N VAL A 237 12.41 -14.60 -3.52
CA VAL A 237 13.47 -15.01 -2.58
C VAL A 237 13.11 -14.64 -1.15
N PHE A 238 12.59 -13.44 -0.93
CA PHE A 238 12.20 -12.99 0.40
C PHE A 238 11.18 -13.92 1.05
N ILE A 239 10.04 -14.17 0.40
CA ILE A 239 8.89 -14.85 1.00
C ILE A 239 8.95 -16.38 0.93
N THR A 240 9.84 -16.95 0.11
CA THR A 240 9.96 -18.41 -0.02
C THR A 240 11.26 -19.00 0.54
N GLU A 241 12.32 -18.21 0.65
CA GLU A 241 13.64 -18.68 1.08
C GLU A 241 14.14 -17.97 2.33
N SER A 242 14.13 -16.64 2.36
CA SER A 242 14.68 -15.87 3.48
C SER A 242 13.74 -15.82 4.68
N LEU A 243 12.45 -15.64 4.45
CA LEU A 243 11.37 -15.71 5.44
C LEU A 243 10.26 -16.63 4.91
N PRO A 244 10.49 -17.95 4.88
CA PRO A 244 9.62 -18.84 4.14
C PRO A 244 8.23 -18.97 4.76
N VAL A 245 7.20 -18.79 3.94
CA VAL A 245 5.79 -18.94 4.34
C VAL A 245 5.43 -20.32 4.87
N SER A 246 6.27 -21.33 4.69
CA SER A 246 6.12 -22.66 5.32
C SER A 246 6.17 -22.60 6.86
N LEU A 247 6.83 -21.58 7.44
CA LEU A 247 6.84 -21.34 8.89
C LEU A 247 5.43 -21.12 9.47
N ILE A 248 4.52 -20.57 8.67
CA ILE A 248 3.10 -20.38 9.03
C ILE A 248 2.16 -21.41 8.39
N GLY A 249 2.71 -22.47 7.82
CA GLY A 249 1.94 -23.56 7.22
C GLY A 249 1.40 -23.27 5.81
N MET A 250 1.89 -22.24 5.12
CA MET A 250 1.56 -21.97 3.73
C MET A 250 2.46 -22.75 2.76
N ASN A 251 1.94 -23.00 1.57
CA ASN A 251 2.68 -23.66 0.51
C ASN A 251 3.50 -22.65 -0.31
N ALA A 252 4.82 -22.76 -0.26
CA ALA A 252 5.74 -21.86 -0.97
C ALA A 252 5.53 -21.87 -2.50
N LYS A 253 5.17 -23.00 -3.09
CA LYS A 253 4.88 -23.09 -4.53
C LYS A 253 3.62 -22.33 -4.91
N LEU A 254 2.57 -22.39 -4.08
CA LEU A 254 1.36 -21.62 -4.30
C LEU A 254 1.63 -20.12 -4.05
N MET A 255 2.47 -19.77 -3.09
CA MET A 255 2.90 -18.37 -2.91
C MET A 255 3.64 -17.85 -4.15
N THR A 256 4.55 -18.63 -4.73
CA THR A 256 5.22 -18.26 -5.98
C THR A 256 4.20 -18.02 -7.11
N GLN A 257 3.23 -18.91 -7.27
CA GLN A 257 2.15 -18.74 -8.25
C GLN A 257 1.31 -17.48 -7.98
N TYR A 258 1.07 -17.16 -6.72
CA TYR A 258 0.33 -15.94 -6.34
C TYR A 258 1.12 -14.68 -6.71
N LEU A 259 2.41 -14.64 -6.45
CA LEU A 259 3.28 -13.52 -6.84
C LEU A 259 3.33 -13.36 -8.37
N GLU A 260 3.40 -14.47 -9.13
CA GLU A 260 3.33 -14.46 -10.59
C GLU A 260 1.98 -13.91 -11.10
N PHE A 261 0.88 -14.28 -10.44
CA PHE A 261 -0.45 -13.76 -10.75
C PHE A 261 -0.54 -12.25 -10.53
N VAL A 262 -0.05 -11.76 -9.39
CA VAL A 262 -0.02 -10.31 -9.06
C VAL A 262 0.87 -9.55 -10.04
N THR A 263 2.01 -10.12 -10.41
CA THR A 263 2.94 -9.55 -11.42
C THR A 263 2.28 -9.41 -12.77
N ASP A 264 1.60 -10.44 -13.26
CA ASP A 264 0.88 -10.41 -14.54
C ASP A 264 -0.25 -9.38 -14.54
N ARG A 265 -0.90 -9.16 -13.37
CA ARG A 265 -1.91 -8.11 -13.22
C ARG A 265 -1.27 -6.74 -13.38
N LEU A 266 -0.19 -6.45 -12.65
CA LEU A 266 0.49 -5.17 -12.71
C LEU A 266 1.06 -4.88 -14.11
N LEU A 267 1.67 -5.87 -14.77
CA LEU A 267 2.12 -5.77 -16.16
C LEU A 267 0.97 -5.38 -17.10
N SER A 268 -0.19 -6.03 -16.96
CA SER A 268 -1.38 -5.74 -17.78
C SER A 268 -1.92 -4.33 -17.54
N GLU A 269 -1.89 -3.84 -16.32
CA GLU A 269 -2.30 -2.48 -15.94
C GLU A 269 -1.40 -1.40 -16.59
N PHE A 270 -0.11 -1.68 -16.76
CA PHE A 270 0.81 -0.86 -17.55
C PHE A 270 0.72 -1.09 -19.07
N GLY A 271 -0.19 -1.94 -19.54
CA GLY A 271 -0.36 -2.27 -20.96
C GLY A 271 0.72 -3.18 -21.54
N CYS A 272 1.45 -3.91 -20.69
CA CYS A 272 2.39 -4.96 -21.08
C CYS A 272 1.69 -6.32 -21.19
N ASP A 273 2.33 -7.26 -21.90
CA ASP A 273 1.82 -8.62 -21.99
C ASP A 273 2.09 -9.39 -20.70
N LYS A 274 1.19 -10.31 -20.35
CA LYS A 274 1.39 -11.26 -19.27
C LYS A 274 2.52 -12.23 -19.60
N ILE A 275 3.32 -12.59 -18.61
CA ILE A 275 4.45 -13.49 -18.74
C ILE A 275 4.09 -14.90 -18.28
N TYR A 276 3.46 -15.00 -17.11
CA TYR A 276 3.24 -16.26 -16.40
C TYR A 276 1.91 -16.93 -16.75
N ASN A 277 0.88 -16.15 -17.04
CA ASN A 277 -0.48 -16.60 -17.39
C ASN A 277 -1.07 -17.61 -16.39
N VAL A 278 -0.86 -17.38 -15.11
CA VAL A 278 -1.36 -18.21 -14.01
C VAL A 278 -2.60 -17.62 -13.37
N SER A 279 -3.41 -18.47 -12.74
CA SER A 279 -4.56 -18.04 -11.93
C SER A 279 -4.16 -17.83 -10.47
N ASN A 280 -4.96 -17.02 -9.74
CA ASN A 280 -4.81 -16.89 -8.29
C ASN A 280 -5.02 -18.26 -7.61
N PRO A 281 -4.03 -18.77 -6.86
CA PRO A 281 -4.16 -20.07 -6.19
C PRO A 281 -4.87 -20.00 -4.84
N PHE A 282 -5.14 -18.79 -4.31
CA PHE A 282 -5.70 -18.56 -2.99
C PHE A 282 -7.11 -18.01 -3.07
N ASP A 283 -8.11 -18.85 -2.79
CA ASP A 283 -9.53 -18.51 -2.76
C ASP A 283 -9.86 -17.36 -1.78
N PHE A 284 -9.19 -17.34 -0.62
CA PHE A 284 -9.39 -16.31 0.39
C PHE A 284 -8.94 -14.91 -0.09
N MET A 285 -7.99 -14.82 -1.00
CA MET A 285 -7.56 -13.54 -1.59
C MET A 285 -8.59 -12.99 -2.58
N GLU A 286 -9.37 -13.85 -3.25
CA GLU A 286 -10.47 -13.43 -4.12
C GLU A 286 -11.64 -12.87 -3.31
N MET A 287 -12.00 -13.53 -2.21
CA MET A 287 -13.08 -13.07 -1.32
C MET A 287 -12.78 -11.70 -0.73
N ILE A 288 -11.55 -11.46 -0.28
CA ILE A 288 -11.11 -10.17 0.28
C ILE A 288 -11.22 -9.06 -0.76
N SER A 289 -10.81 -9.31 -2.00
CA SER A 289 -10.94 -8.35 -3.10
C SER A 289 -12.41 -7.99 -3.39
N LEU A 290 -13.33 -8.93 -3.25
CA LEU A 290 -14.77 -8.70 -3.43
C LEU A 290 -15.36 -7.94 -2.23
N GLU A 291 -15.02 -8.32 -1.00
CA GLU A 291 -15.47 -7.64 0.23
C GLU A 291 -15.00 -6.18 0.27
N GLY A 292 -13.74 -5.92 -0.09
CA GLY A 292 -13.19 -4.57 -0.18
C GLY A 292 -13.94 -3.69 -1.17
N LYS A 293 -14.35 -4.22 -2.34
CA LYS A 293 -15.17 -3.52 -3.32
C LYS A 293 -16.61 -3.29 -2.83
N THR A 294 -17.22 -4.29 -2.23
CA THR A 294 -18.62 -4.24 -1.76
C THR A 294 -18.73 -3.30 -0.56
N ASN A 295 -17.86 -3.39 0.43
CA ASN A 295 -17.87 -2.53 1.62
C ASN A 295 -17.63 -1.05 1.29
N PHE A 296 -16.82 -0.76 0.29
CA PHE A 296 -16.62 0.61 -0.19
C PHE A 296 -17.91 1.23 -0.72
N PHE A 297 -18.70 0.47 -1.49
CA PHE A 297 -19.97 0.95 -2.03
C PHE A 297 -21.09 0.97 -0.99
N GLU A 298 -21.18 -0.04 -0.12
CA GLU A 298 -22.23 -0.14 0.91
C GLU A 298 -22.05 0.90 2.03
N LYS A 299 -20.84 1.13 2.53
CA LYS A 299 -20.56 2.20 3.51
C LYS A 299 -20.93 3.57 2.96
N ARG A 300 -20.59 3.87 1.72
CA ARG A 300 -20.90 5.15 1.10
C ARG A 300 -22.40 5.37 0.94
N VAL A 301 -23.15 4.35 0.55
CA VAL A 301 -24.63 4.43 0.42
C VAL A 301 -25.28 4.57 1.80
N SER A 302 -24.79 3.89 2.83
CA SER A 302 -25.34 3.99 4.19
C SER A 302 -25.01 5.32 4.88
N GLU A 303 -23.83 5.91 4.65
CA GLU A 303 -23.49 7.23 5.18
C GLU A 303 -24.20 8.37 4.43
N TYR A 304 -24.37 8.27 3.13
CA TYR A 304 -25.20 9.20 2.35
C TYR A 304 -26.68 9.10 2.73
N GLN A 305 -27.20 7.91 3.00
CA GLN A 305 -28.56 7.74 3.53
C GLN A 305 -28.70 8.31 4.95
N LYS A 306 -27.70 8.15 5.84
CA LYS A 306 -27.71 8.76 7.18
C LYS A 306 -27.69 10.28 7.12
N ALA A 307 -26.91 10.88 6.22
CA ALA A 307 -26.91 12.33 6.00
C ALA A 307 -28.23 12.81 5.37
N GLY A 308 -28.79 12.09 4.40
CA GLY A 308 -30.05 12.42 3.74
C GLY A 308 -31.29 12.22 4.62
N VAL A 309 -31.31 11.21 5.49
CA VAL A 309 -32.41 10.93 6.43
C VAL A 309 -32.44 11.93 7.59
N LYS A 310 -31.29 12.47 8.00
CA LYS A 310 -31.23 13.59 8.97
C LYS A 310 -31.58 14.95 8.34
N ALA A 311 -31.50 15.09 7.02
CA ALA A 311 -31.90 16.29 6.28
C ALA A 311 -33.39 16.37 5.92
N GLY A 312 -34.20 15.42 6.36
CA GLY A 312 -35.69 15.42 6.21
C GLY A 312 -36.45 16.43 7.10
N GLY A 313 -35.75 17.31 7.78
CA GLY A 313 -36.30 18.54 8.32
C GLY A 313 -36.03 19.66 7.30
N THR A 314 -37.07 20.38 6.90
CA THR A 314 -37.02 21.62 6.12
C THR A 314 -36.00 22.58 6.77
N GLY A 315 -34.73 22.40 6.46
CA GLY A 315 -33.66 23.22 7.01
C GLY A 315 -33.51 24.49 6.18
N ALA A 316 -34.39 25.47 6.43
CA ALA A 316 -33.98 26.84 6.26
C ALA A 316 -32.89 27.12 7.31
N ILE A 317 -31.67 27.37 6.87
CA ILE A 317 -30.61 27.89 7.75
C ILE A 317 -31.08 29.28 8.21
N SER A 318 -31.49 29.39 9.47
CA SER A 318 -31.76 30.69 10.10
C SER A 318 -30.40 31.28 10.48
N PHE A 319 -30.10 32.46 9.97
CA PHE A 319 -28.94 33.27 10.34
C PHE A 319 -29.22 34.18 11.57
N ASP A 320 -30.36 34.01 12.20
CA ASP A 320 -30.77 34.81 13.39
C ASP A 320 -30.55 33.99 14.67
N ALA A 321 -29.31 33.64 14.95
CA ALA A 321 -28.91 33.21 16.29
C ALA A 321 -28.10 34.35 16.91
N ASP A 322 -28.75 35.11 17.78
CA ASP A 322 -28.06 36.05 18.70
C ASP A 322 -27.15 35.24 19.65
N PHE A 323 -25.87 35.63 19.73
CA PHE A 323 -24.89 35.14 20.68
C PHE A 323 -25.10 35.78 22.06
#